data_887e0dcd20f6de81159f0f08b0ab282f
#
_entry.id   887e0dcd20f6de81159f0f08b0ab282f
#
_cell.length_a   1.000
_cell.length_b   1.000
_cell.length_c   1.000
_cell.angle_alpha   90.00
_cell.angle_beta   90.00
_cell.angle_gamma   90.00
#
_symmetry.space_group_name_H-M   'P 1'
#
loop_
_entity.id
_entity.type
_entity.pdbx_description
1 polymer ?
#
loop_
_entity_poly.entity_id
_entity_poly.type
_entity_poly.pdbx_seq_one_letter_code
_entity_poly.pdbx_strand_id
1 'polypeptide(L)'
;MIEHTNPTLTLGRSIELPCGANFKNRLAKSPMSDSLADGEGDPTKEQIRLYERWAQGGTAVSFIGEVQGDPRFPERPGNLVLTKDTDTAMLHSLM
;
A
#
# COMPACT_ATOMS: atom_id res chain seq x y z
N MET A 1 30.61 17.54 -13.39
CA MET A 1 30.50 16.38 -14.29
C MET A 1 29.23 15.61 -14.01
N ILE A 2 28.50 15.29 -15.03
CA ILE A 2 27.28 14.50 -14.88
C ILE A 2 27.68 13.03 -14.97
N GLU A 3 27.44 12.28 -13.90
CA GLU A 3 27.58 10.84 -13.95
C GLU A 3 26.38 10.26 -14.68
N HIS A 4 26.67 9.44 -15.67
CA HIS A 4 25.63 8.68 -16.36
C HIS A 4 25.36 7.40 -15.58
N THR A 5 24.53 7.51 -14.53
CA THR A 5 24.09 6.33 -13.80
C THR A 5 23.00 5.61 -14.57
N ASN A 6 23.07 4.30 -14.59
CA ASN A 6 21.99 3.50 -15.14
C ASN A 6 20.76 3.64 -14.20
N PRO A 7 19.63 4.17 -14.68
CA PRO A 7 18.45 4.38 -13.82
C PRO A 7 17.98 3.10 -13.13
N THR A 8 18.08 1.96 -13.80
CA THR A 8 17.71 0.67 -13.23
C THR A 8 18.56 0.34 -12.00
N LEU A 9 19.86 0.59 -12.07
CA LEU A 9 20.76 0.36 -10.94
C LEU A 9 20.46 1.31 -9.79
N THR A 10 20.16 2.56 -10.10
CA THR A 10 19.82 3.56 -9.08
C THR A 10 18.52 3.23 -8.35
N LEU A 11 17.48 2.90 -9.11
CA LEU A 11 16.18 2.54 -8.53
C LEU A 11 16.23 1.24 -7.74
N GLY A 12 17.10 0.32 -8.15
CA GLY A 12 17.26 -0.97 -7.47
C GLY A 12 18.07 -0.92 -6.17
N ARG A 13 18.72 0.20 -5.87
CA ARG A 13 19.51 0.32 -4.64
C ARG A 13 18.63 0.40 -3.41
N SER A 14 19.07 -0.30 -2.37
CA SER A 14 18.46 -0.14 -1.04
C SER A 14 18.66 1.29 -0.54
N ILE A 15 17.76 1.72 0.34
CA ILE A 15 17.85 3.01 1.01
C ILE A 15 17.56 2.82 2.49
N GLU A 16 18.40 3.43 3.32
CA GLU A 16 18.18 3.51 4.75
C GLU A 16 17.61 4.87 5.10
N LEU A 17 16.49 4.89 5.81
CA LEU A 17 15.86 6.11 6.27
C LEU A 17 16.49 6.57 7.58
N PRO A 18 16.39 7.88 7.92
CA PRO A 18 16.94 8.40 9.18
C PRO A 18 16.44 7.68 10.43
N CYS A 19 15.24 7.08 10.39
CA CYS A 19 14.68 6.30 11.50
C CYS A 19 15.27 4.89 11.60
N GLY A 20 16.18 4.49 10.70
CA GLY A 20 16.77 3.16 10.67
C GLY A 20 16.05 2.13 9.82
N ALA A 21 14.91 2.48 9.25
CA ALA A 21 14.21 1.56 8.35
C ALA A 21 14.97 1.41 7.02
N ASN A 22 15.04 0.19 6.53
CA ASN A 22 15.69 -0.12 5.26
C ASN A 22 14.66 -0.56 4.23
N PHE A 23 14.69 0.08 3.06
CA PHE A 23 13.92 -0.36 1.90
C PHE A 23 14.83 -1.06 0.90
N LYS A 24 14.38 -2.19 0.37
CA LYS A 24 15.18 -3.01 -0.56
C LYS A 24 15.46 -2.34 -1.89
N ASN A 25 14.68 -1.35 -2.26
CA ASN A 25 14.87 -0.53 -3.47
C ASN A 25 14.19 0.82 -3.26
N ARG A 26 14.18 1.64 -4.32
CA ARG A 26 13.66 3.01 -4.29
C ARG A 26 12.32 3.14 -5.01
N LEU A 27 11.58 2.06 -5.10
CA LEU A 27 10.27 2.04 -5.72
C LEU A 27 9.19 1.92 -4.66
N ALA A 28 8.22 2.79 -4.77
CA ALA A 28 7.05 2.77 -3.90
C ALA A 28 5.78 2.86 -4.75
N LYS A 29 4.80 2.02 -4.42
CA LYS A 29 3.47 2.17 -4.99
C LYS A 29 2.74 3.27 -4.23
N SER A 30 2.31 4.31 -4.93
CA SER A 30 1.58 5.40 -4.31
C SER A 30 0.20 4.97 -3.82
N PRO A 31 -0.41 5.70 -2.87
CA PRO A 31 -1.78 5.42 -2.46
C PRO A 31 -2.74 5.65 -3.63
N MET A 32 -3.65 4.70 -3.83
CA MET A 32 -4.63 4.74 -4.90
C MET A 32 -5.95 4.16 -4.40
N SER A 33 -7.05 4.77 -4.83
CA SER A 33 -8.37 4.19 -4.57
C SER A 33 -8.59 2.98 -5.47
N ASP A 34 -8.76 1.82 -4.89
CA ASP A 34 -9.04 0.60 -5.64
C ASP A 34 -10.53 0.22 -5.62
N SER A 35 -11.29 0.80 -4.71
CA SER A 35 -12.73 0.54 -4.55
C SER A 35 -13.07 -0.95 -4.35
N LEU A 36 -12.16 -1.70 -3.74
CA LEU A 36 -12.30 -3.15 -3.57
C LEU A 36 -12.66 -3.58 -2.14
N ALA A 37 -12.88 -2.63 -1.21
CA ALA A 37 -13.42 -2.97 0.10
C ALA A 37 -14.83 -3.54 -0.02
N ASP A 38 -15.32 -4.17 1.04
CA ASP A 38 -16.57 -4.94 1.02
C ASP A 38 -17.86 -4.10 1.03
N GLY A 39 -17.74 -2.77 1.00
CA GLY A 39 -18.88 -1.86 1.12
C GLY A 39 -19.17 -1.45 2.55
N GLU A 40 -18.59 -2.14 3.52
CA GLU A 40 -18.70 -1.85 4.96
C GLU A 40 -17.38 -1.39 5.57
N GLY A 41 -16.37 -1.18 4.74
CA GLY A 41 -15.09 -0.66 5.15
C GLY A 41 -14.00 -1.69 5.39
N ASP A 42 -14.29 -2.97 5.28
CA ASP A 42 -13.33 -4.04 5.51
C ASP A 42 -12.66 -4.50 4.22
N PRO A 43 -11.41 -5.00 4.30
CA PRO A 43 -10.72 -5.55 3.14
C PRO A 43 -11.42 -6.79 2.59
N THR A 44 -11.26 -7.01 1.30
CA THR A 44 -11.75 -8.21 0.61
C THR A 44 -10.59 -9.08 0.15
N LYS A 45 -10.88 -10.32 -0.24
CA LYS A 45 -9.89 -11.21 -0.85
C LYS A 45 -9.34 -10.64 -2.14
N GLU A 46 -10.17 -9.98 -2.93
CA GLU A 46 -9.77 -9.33 -4.17
C GLU A 46 -8.77 -8.21 -3.91
N GLN A 47 -9.00 -7.40 -2.89
CA GLN A 47 -8.10 -6.33 -2.50
C GLN A 47 -6.76 -6.89 -2.00
N ILE A 48 -6.81 -7.93 -1.15
CA ILE A 48 -5.61 -8.61 -0.65
C ILE A 48 -4.79 -9.15 -1.82
N ARG A 49 -5.45 -9.79 -2.78
CA ARG A 49 -4.79 -10.34 -3.96
C ARG A 49 -4.13 -9.25 -4.80
N LEU A 50 -4.77 -8.11 -4.97
CA LEU A 50 -4.20 -6.99 -5.71
C LEU A 50 -2.90 -6.50 -5.07
N TYR A 51 -2.90 -6.27 -3.77
CA TYR A 51 -1.69 -5.83 -3.06
C TYR A 51 -0.61 -6.90 -3.06
N GLU A 52 -0.98 -8.16 -2.96
CA GLU A 52 -0.04 -9.28 -3.08
C GLU A 52 0.65 -9.29 -4.45
N ARG A 53 -0.10 -9.07 -5.53
CA ARG A 53 0.45 -8.99 -6.88
C ARG A 53 1.39 -7.80 -7.03
N TRP A 54 1.04 -6.65 -6.49
CA TRP A 54 1.94 -5.50 -6.49
C TRP A 54 3.23 -5.79 -5.70
N ALA A 55 3.12 -6.44 -4.56
CA ALA A 55 4.29 -6.82 -3.78
C ALA A 55 5.20 -7.79 -4.54
N GLN A 56 4.61 -8.76 -5.24
CA GLN A 56 5.36 -9.69 -6.09
C GLN A 56 6.07 -8.98 -7.24
N GLY A 57 5.57 -7.82 -7.67
CA GLY A 57 6.20 -6.98 -8.68
C GLY A 57 7.50 -6.32 -8.22
N GLY A 58 7.81 -6.34 -6.94
CA GLY A 58 9.12 -5.97 -6.41
C GLY A 58 9.24 -4.59 -5.79
N THR A 59 8.16 -3.81 -5.66
CA THR A 59 8.23 -2.53 -4.94
C THR A 59 8.63 -2.75 -3.48
N ALA A 60 9.42 -1.83 -2.94
CA ALA A 60 9.85 -1.92 -1.55
C ALA A 60 8.72 -1.65 -0.57
N VAL A 61 7.81 -0.75 -0.93
CA VAL A 61 6.70 -0.35 -0.08
C VAL A 61 5.48 -0.04 -0.92
N SER A 62 4.31 -0.41 -0.40
CA SER A 62 3.03 -0.05 -1.00
C SER A 62 2.22 0.75 0.02
N PHE A 63 1.71 1.89 -0.43
CA PHE A 63 0.81 2.69 0.39
C PHE A 63 -0.63 2.30 0.06
N ILE A 64 -1.36 1.91 1.07
CA ILE A 64 -2.78 1.61 0.92
C ILE A 64 -3.52 2.94 0.83
N GLY A 65 -4.27 3.11 -0.24
CA GLY A 65 -5.00 4.36 -0.51
C GLY A 65 -6.43 4.30 -0.09
N GLU A 66 -6.90 5.48 0.20
CA GLU A 66 -8.25 5.84 0.61
C GLU A 66 -8.79 5.03 1.77
N VAL A 67 -8.12 5.23 2.91
CA VAL A 67 -8.55 4.69 4.19
C VAL A 67 -9.19 5.82 4.98
N GLN A 68 -10.42 5.61 5.41
CA GLN A 68 -11.20 6.60 6.13
C GLN A 68 -11.37 6.20 7.59
N GLY A 69 -11.44 7.20 8.47
CA GLY A 69 -11.59 6.96 9.90
C GLY A 69 -13.03 7.05 10.39
N ASP A 70 -13.95 7.49 9.56
CA ASP A 70 -15.36 7.67 9.94
C ASP A 70 -16.27 6.97 8.95
N PRO A 71 -17.03 5.94 9.38
CA PRO A 71 -17.91 5.19 8.49
C PRO A 71 -19.11 5.99 7.98
N ARG A 72 -19.40 7.13 8.60
CA ARG A 72 -20.56 7.95 8.21
C ARG A 72 -20.33 8.73 6.92
N PHE A 73 -19.06 8.98 6.56
CA PHE A 73 -18.73 9.84 5.44
C PHE A 73 -17.72 9.16 4.49
N PRO A 74 -18.02 7.94 3.99
CA PRO A 74 -17.14 7.31 3.01
C PRO A 74 -17.24 8.06 1.69
N GLU A 75 -16.10 8.26 1.04
CA GLU A 75 -16.11 8.82 -0.30
C GLU A 75 -16.82 7.88 -1.28
N ARG A 76 -16.57 6.59 -1.13
CA ARG A 76 -17.20 5.54 -1.95
C ARG A 76 -17.43 4.29 -1.11
N PRO A 77 -18.44 3.48 -1.45
CA PRO A 77 -18.70 2.25 -0.69
C PRO A 77 -17.53 1.27 -0.66
N GLY A 78 -16.68 1.29 -1.70
CA GLY A 78 -15.53 0.40 -1.79
C GLY A 78 -14.28 0.88 -1.07
N ASN A 79 -14.34 1.97 -0.32
CA ASN A 79 -13.18 2.45 0.45
C ASN A 79 -13.05 1.71 1.77
N LEU A 80 -11.78 1.54 2.21
CA LEU A 80 -11.51 1.01 3.55
C LEU A 80 -11.90 2.04 4.62
N VAL A 81 -12.42 1.55 5.72
CA VAL A 81 -12.71 2.36 6.91
C VAL A 81 -12.06 1.69 8.11
N LEU A 82 -11.18 2.43 8.80
CA LEU A 82 -10.54 1.94 10.02
C LEU A 82 -11.27 2.46 11.24
N THR A 83 -11.90 1.56 11.96
CA THR A 83 -12.56 1.83 13.23
C THR A 83 -12.24 0.70 14.21
N LYS A 84 -12.76 0.80 15.43
CA LYS A 84 -12.64 -0.28 16.42
C LYS A 84 -13.32 -1.58 15.98
N ASP A 85 -14.26 -1.49 15.03
CA ASP A 85 -15.02 -2.64 14.54
C ASP A 85 -14.44 -3.25 13.26
N THR A 86 -13.29 -2.75 12.79
CA THR A 86 -12.61 -3.25 11.60
C THR A 86 -12.25 -4.72 11.77
N ASP A 87 -12.41 -5.50 10.68
CA ASP A 87 -11.93 -6.89 10.63
C ASP A 87 -10.39 -6.90 10.64
N THR A 88 -9.83 -7.08 11.83
CA THR A 88 -8.38 -7.02 12.02
C THR A 88 -7.65 -8.18 11.35
N ALA A 89 -8.29 -9.35 11.25
CA ALA A 89 -7.67 -10.50 10.58
C ALA A 89 -7.52 -10.24 9.08
N MET A 90 -8.54 -9.69 8.43
CA MET A 90 -8.47 -9.33 7.01
C MET A 90 -7.50 -8.17 6.77
N LEU A 91 -7.48 -7.19 7.67
CA LEU A 91 -6.54 -6.08 7.59
C LEU A 91 -5.09 -6.58 7.70
N HIS A 92 -4.84 -7.50 8.62
CA HIS A 92 -3.51 -8.11 8.77
C HIS A 92 -3.09 -8.85 7.49
N SER A 93 -4.01 -9.56 6.85
CA SER A 93 -3.73 -10.26 5.58
C SER A 93 -3.43 -9.29 4.43
N LEU A 94 -4.03 -8.10 4.45
CA LEU A 94 -3.76 -7.06 3.46
C LEU A 94 -2.34 -6.49 3.60
N MET A 95 -1.88 -6.37 4.81
CA MET A 95 -0.58 -5.80 5.13
C MET A 95 0.51 -6.87 5.09
#